data_d783c425ccbd90e22564d850779ab0cb
#
_entry.id   d783c425ccbd90e22564d850779ab0cb
#
_cell.length_a   1.000
_cell.length_b   1.000
_cell.length_c   1.000
_cell.angle_alpha   90.00
_cell.angle_beta   90.00
_cell.angle_gamma   90.00
#
_symmetry.space_group_name_H-M   'P 1'
#
loop_
_entity.id
_entity.type
_entity.pdbx_description
1 polymer ?
#
loop_
_entity_poly.entity_id
_entity_poly.type
_entity_poly.pdbx_seq_one_letter_code
_entity_poly.pdbx_strand_id
1 'polypeptide(L)'
;MSVLAARFAGAAEAIPSEADLRAQFEILVASGGSEALWPDPLTGRTASGSIYQPAPHEIWLSSTDATAPSPHGHGEALQALLSLMGGQGAGVGGLTLSRWFEGLRTRLTAQFGSPFSTAFLAPSIAAGRDLARAIAFGVHGSVLSEISTGLNECSDFPVPDQLLDIPLRGEDGLPRSATNIEEDVADALALMGRPVLLHLLDRSRGGLRGVSRDWARDYEQRGDLFTLVDATAMRADADILRTDVQEGRCVLVSGSTFLNGPEGCAALIVPDDILAQMKHLPPAHLVQALRAYDVPYLWREPLLGGVTGRVNIGLGLRWTAALAEAERYFSIPTALRQAVLEAFTNKVRAKLTRCEHLLPDAYGDMLDPIRDAIVPLVIPDEMDATAQATAARLRLRLALPLEEQGDAICHLGAPLNLSGQAALPLSASATMVSDVARRIERGISFERALAPLLRDIDTLFLKIERLA
;
A
#
# COMPACT_ATOMS: atom_id res chain seq x y z
N MET A 1 23.46 8.92 -21.05
CA MET A 1 23.49 7.49 -21.42
C MET A 1 24.01 6.72 -20.21
N SER A 2 23.18 5.94 -19.58
CA SER A 2 23.51 5.25 -18.31
C SER A 2 24.48 4.09 -18.60
N VAL A 3 25.38 3.83 -17.64
CA VAL A 3 26.36 2.73 -17.63
C VAL A 3 25.70 1.36 -17.95
N LEU A 4 24.41 1.19 -17.66
CA LEU A 4 23.62 0.01 -18.01
C LEU A 4 23.40 -0.15 -19.54
N ALA A 5 23.14 0.92 -20.28
CA ALA A 5 22.95 0.85 -21.73
C ALA A 5 24.26 0.48 -22.48
N ALA A 6 25.41 0.82 -21.92
CA ALA A 6 26.72 0.52 -22.51
C ALA A 6 27.18 -0.94 -22.29
N ARG A 7 26.69 -1.63 -21.28
CA ARG A 7 27.03 -3.05 -21.02
C ARG A 7 26.31 -4.04 -21.93
N PHE A 8 25.19 -3.65 -22.53
CA PHE A 8 24.40 -4.53 -23.41
C PHE A 8 24.77 -4.45 -24.87
N ALA A 9 25.69 -3.60 -25.27
CA ALA A 9 26.02 -3.34 -26.69
C ALA A 9 27.15 -4.20 -27.27
N GLY A 10 27.61 -5.26 -26.61
CA GLY A 10 28.84 -5.89 -27.13
C GLY A 10 29.20 -7.33 -26.79
N ALA A 11 28.28 -8.14 -26.24
CA ALA A 11 28.57 -9.55 -25.98
C ALA A 11 27.54 -10.46 -26.65
N ALA A 12 27.98 -11.47 -27.37
CA ALA A 12 27.13 -12.58 -27.82
C ALA A 12 26.44 -13.19 -26.64
N GLU A 13 25.09 -13.24 -26.69
CA GLU A 13 24.17 -13.46 -25.64
C GLU A 13 24.38 -14.79 -24.88
N ALA A 14 25.17 -14.77 -23.84
CA ALA A 14 25.01 -15.77 -22.78
C ALA A 14 23.73 -15.44 -22.01
N ILE A 15 22.81 -16.39 -21.93
CA ILE A 15 21.64 -16.30 -21.04
C ILE A 15 22.18 -15.93 -19.66
N PRO A 16 21.74 -14.82 -19.02
CA PRO A 16 22.26 -14.42 -17.72
C PRO A 16 22.06 -15.56 -16.72
N SER A 17 23.02 -15.77 -15.82
CA SER A 17 22.85 -16.74 -14.74
C SER A 17 21.66 -16.34 -13.87
N GLU A 18 21.06 -17.27 -13.15
CA GLU A 18 19.97 -16.98 -12.22
C GLU A 18 20.39 -15.93 -11.18
N ALA A 19 21.64 -15.94 -10.72
CA ALA A 19 22.18 -14.95 -9.78
C ALA A 19 22.26 -13.56 -10.43
N ASP A 20 22.71 -13.47 -11.70
CA ASP A 20 22.76 -12.19 -12.42
C ASP A 20 21.37 -11.64 -12.66
N LEU A 21 20.40 -12.49 -12.99
CA LEU A 21 19.01 -12.10 -13.19
C LEU A 21 18.40 -11.55 -11.90
N ARG A 22 18.63 -12.21 -10.75
CA ARG A 22 18.14 -11.74 -9.45
C ARG A 22 18.76 -10.40 -9.07
N ALA A 23 20.07 -10.23 -9.21
CA ALA A 23 20.74 -8.98 -8.95
C ALA A 23 20.23 -7.83 -9.83
N GLN A 24 20.00 -8.08 -11.11
CA GLN A 24 19.40 -7.10 -12.03
C GLN A 24 17.96 -6.77 -11.65
N PHE A 25 17.18 -7.77 -11.23
CA PHE A 25 15.81 -7.59 -10.77
C PHE A 25 15.76 -6.65 -9.56
N GLU A 26 16.59 -6.86 -8.54
CA GLU A 26 16.62 -6.01 -7.34
C GLU A 26 16.97 -4.56 -7.68
N ILE A 27 17.99 -4.34 -8.52
CA ILE A 27 18.39 -3.01 -8.97
C ILE A 27 17.23 -2.32 -9.71
N LEU A 28 16.54 -3.05 -10.59
CA LEU A 28 15.43 -2.49 -11.36
C LEU A 28 14.22 -2.19 -10.46
N VAL A 29 13.88 -3.09 -9.56
CA VAL A 29 12.75 -2.92 -8.63
C VAL A 29 13.00 -1.76 -7.67
N ALA A 30 14.23 -1.55 -7.19
CA ALA A 30 14.60 -0.39 -6.37
C ALA A 30 14.62 0.92 -7.16
N SER A 31 14.75 0.87 -8.49
CA SER A 31 14.86 2.06 -9.33
C SER A 31 13.53 2.76 -9.59
N GLY A 32 13.60 4.03 -9.98
CA GLY A 32 12.44 4.81 -10.45
C GLY A 32 11.47 5.25 -9.36
N GLY A 33 11.89 5.26 -8.12
CA GLY A 33 11.20 5.82 -6.96
C GLY A 33 12.14 6.73 -6.14
N SER A 34 11.81 6.95 -4.86
CA SER A 34 12.63 7.71 -3.91
C SER A 34 13.89 6.93 -3.50
N GLU A 35 14.85 7.63 -2.88
CA GLU A 35 16.05 7.00 -2.31
C GLU A 35 15.72 5.98 -1.21
N ALA A 36 14.60 6.13 -0.53
CA ALA A 36 14.11 5.20 0.50
C ALA A 36 13.85 3.78 -0.03
N LEU A 37 13.68 3.60 -1.35
CA LEU A 37 13.51 2.29 -1.98
C LEU A 37 14.83 1.53 -2.17
N TRP A 38 15.98 2.20 -2.05
CA TRP A 38 17.26 1.51 -2.18
C TRP A 38 17.55 0.71 -0.91
N PRO A 39 17.83 -0.59 -1.04
CA PRO A 39 18.17 -1.40 0.11
C PRO A 39 19.50 -0.93 0.73
N ASP A 40 19.54 -0.90 2.05
CA ASP A 40 20.78 -0.72 2.78
C ASP A 40 21.76 -1.88 2.46
N PRO A 41 23.01 -1.60 2.07
CA PRO A 41 23.95 -2.62 1.63
C PRO A 41 24.31 -3.67 2.70
N LEU A 42 24.12 -3.35 3.98
CA LEU A 42 24.45 -4.25 5.09
C LEU A 42 23.28 -5.18 5.43
N THR A 43 22.05 -4.66 5.35
CA THR A 43 20.86 -5.39 5.77
C THR A 43 20.05 -5.95 4.61
N GLY A 44 20.24 -5.43 3.39
CA GLY A 44 19.41 -5.75 2.22
C GLY A 44 17.96 -5.24 2.33
N ARG A 45 17.66 -4.33 3.28
CA ARG A 45 16.32 -3.82 3.56
C ARG A 45 16.19 -2.36 3.16
N THR A 46 15.00 -1.96 2.72
CA THR A 46 14.66 -0.57 2.48
C THR A 46 14.53 0.22 3.79
N ALA A 47 14.37 1.52 3.71
CA ALA A 47 14.17 2.37 4.90
C ALA A 47 12.94 1.96 5.74
N SER A 48 11.89 1.40 5.14
CA SER A 48 10.72 0.87 5.85
C SER A 48 10.97 -0.51 6.48
N GLY A 49 12.04 -1.19 6.10
CA GLY A 49 12.37 -2.56 6.47
C GLY A 49 11.90 -3.62 5.46
N SER A 50 11.30 -3.22 4.33
CA SER A 50 10.89 -4.11 3.24
C SER A 50 12.09 -4.74 2.52
N ILE A 51 11.84 -5.85 1.84
CA ILE A 51 12.83 -6.53 0.98
C ILE A 51 12.24 -6.81 -0.40
N TYR A 52 13.08 -7.09 -1.39
CA TYR A 52 12.65 -7.34 -2.77
C TYR A 52 12.63 -8.80 -3.17
N GLN A 53 13.06 -9.69 -2.28
CA GLN A 53 13.00 -11.14 -2.47
C GLN A 53 12.03 -11.78 -1.47
N PRO A 54 11.40 -12.90 -1.81
CA PRO A 54 10.60 -13.66 -0.85
C PRO A 54 11.46 -14.15 0.32
N ALA A 55 10.96 -14.00 1.55
CA ALA A 55 11.60 -14.49 2.76
C ALA A 55 10.67 -15.46 3.52
N PRO A 56 10.50 -16.70 3.03
CA PRO A 56 9.55 -17.66 3.58
C PRO A 56 9.90 -18.17 4.98
N HIS A 57 11.10 -17.86 5.48
CA HIS A 57 11.56 -18.23 6.82
C HIS A 57 11.39 -17.12 7.86
N GLU A 58 10.93 -15.94 7.42
CA GLU A 58 10.64 -14.81 8.29
C GLU A 58 9.12 -14.67 8.46
N ILE A 59 8.71 -14.19 9.64
CA ILE A 59 7.30 -13.96 9.97
C ILE A 59 6.98 -12.49 9.72
N TRP A 60 6.06 -12.22 8.78
CA TRP A 60 5.71 -10.86 8.37
C TRP A 60 4.27 -10.52 8.79
N LEU A 61 4.11 -9.96 10.00
CA LEU A 61 2.83 -9.42 10.48
C LEU A 61 2.81 -7.89 10.40
N SER A 62 3.39 -7.34 9.34
CA SER A 62 3.68 -5.91 9.15
C SER A 62 3.02 -5.32 7.91
N SER A 63 1.92 -5.89 7.43
CA SER A 63 1.29 -5.48 6.16
C SER A 63 0.69 -4.05 6.17
N THR A 64 0.91 -3.29 7.23
CA THR A 64 0.61 -1.85 7.29
C THR A 64 1.76 -0.98 6.75
N ASP A 65 2.98 -1.50 6.71
CA ASP A 65 4.19 -0.71 6.41
C ASP A 65 5.20 -1.43 5.53
N ALA A 66 5.78 -2.52 6.04
CA ALA A 66 6.87 -3.24 5.41
C ALA A 66 6.45 -4.65 5.04
N THR A 67 6.87 -5.13 3.87
CA THR A 67 6.53 -6.48 3.41
C THR A 67 7.69 -7.12 2.65
N ALA A 68 7.65 -8.46 2.57
CA ALA A 68 8.36 -9.23 1.57
C ALA A 68 7.39 -9.58 0.43
N PRO A 69 7.83 -9.55 -0.83
CA PRO A 69 6.99 -10.00 -1.93
C PRO A 69 6.65 -11.49 -1.77
N SER A 70 5.46 -11.86 -2.19
CA SER A 70 5.08 -13.27 -2.23
C SER A 70 5.94 -14.04 -3.25
N PRO A 71 6.22 -15.34 -3.03
CA PRO A 71 6.92 -16.16 -4.04
C PRO A 71 6.20 -16.17 -5.39
N HIS A 72 4.87 -16.11 -5.40
CA HIS A 72 4.07 -16.04 -6.61
C HIS A 72 4.27 -14.71 -7.34
N GLY A 73 4.02 -13.58 -6.67
CA GLY A 73 4.16 -12.25 -7.27
C GLY A 73 5.59 -11.97 -7.75
N HIS A 74 6.60 -12.38 -6.96
CA HIS A 74 8.00 -12.28 -7.35
C HIS A 74 8.31 -13.11 -8.61
N GLY A 75 7.79 -14.34 -8.70
CA GLY A 75 7.94 -15.20 -9.87
C GLY A 75 7.35 -14.58 -11.13
N GLU A 76 6.15 -14.03 -11.07
CA GLU A 76 5.50 -13.31 -12.19
C GLU A 76 6.31 -12.08 -12.64
N ALA A 77 6.84 -11.30 -11.70
CA ALA A 77 7.68 -10.15 -12.04
C ALA A 77 9.02 -10.56 -12.68
N LEU A 78 9.65 -11.66 -12.24
CA LEU A 78 10.84 -12.23 -12.89
C LEU A 78 10.53 -12.71 -14.31
N GLN A 79 9.40 -13.39 -14.53
CA GLN A 79 8.97 -13.81 -15.86
C GLN A 79 8.71 -12.62 -16.79
N ALA A 80 8.12 -11.54 -16.26
CA ALA A 80 7.96 -10.31 -17.02
C ALA A 80 9.31 -9.70 -17.40
N LEU A 81 10.28 -9.65 -16.49
CA LEU A 81 11.64 -9.17 -16.78
C LEU A 81 12.30 -10.02 -17.87
N LEU A 82 12.25 -11.35 -17.76
CA LEU A 82 12.79 -12.27 -18.77
C LEU A 82 12.14 -12.04 -20.14
N SER A 83 10.82 -11.85 -20.18
CA SER A 83 10.09 -11.57 -21.42
C SER A 83 10.50 -10.25 -22.06
N LEU A 84 10.79 -9.24 -21.24
CA LEU A 84 11.31 -7.95 -21.72
C LEU A 84 12.75 -8.07 -22.26
N MET A 85 13.58 -8.92 -21.64
CA MET A 85 14.97 -9.15 -22.06
C MET A 85 15.08 -10.06 -23.29
N GLY A 86 14.21 -11.07 -23.43
CA GLY A 86 14.25 -12.06 -24.51
C GLY A 86 13.71 -11.57 -25.86
N GLY A 87 13.25 -10.33 -25.95
CA GLY A 87 12.84 -9.69 -27.20
C GLY A 87 14.03 -9.25 -28.04
N GLN A 88 14.64 -10.22 -28.74
CA GLN A 88 15.59 -10.04 -29.87
C GLN A 88 16.53 -8.80 -29.88
N GLY A 89 17.72 -8.93 -29.40
CA GLY A 89 18.98 -8.40 -29.97
C GLY A 89 19.26 -6.90 -29.98
N ALA A 90 18.37 -5.99 -29.54
CA ALA A 90 18.62 -4.54 -29.60
C ALA A 90 17.91 -3.71 -28.53
N GLY A 91 17.83 -4.20 -27.31
CA GLY A 91 17.14 -3.48 -26.22
C GLY A 91 15.62 -3.67 -26.28
N VAL A 92 14.95 -3.40 -25.15
CA VAL A 92 13.49 -3.50 -25.06
C VAL A 92 12.85 -2.42 -25.93
N GLY A 93 12.18 -2.83 -27.01
CA GLY A 93 11.52 -1.89 -27.93
C GLY A 93 10.40 -1.10 -27.25
N GLY A 94 10.26 0.19 -27.60
CA GLY A 94 9.23 1.07 -27.03
C GLY A 94 7.81 0.52 -27.18
N LEU A 95 7.52 -0.23 -28.24
CA LEU A 95 6.21 -0.87 -28.46
C LEU A 95 5.96 -2.00 -27.44
N THR A 96 6.99 -2.80 -27.13
CA THR A 96 6.89 -3.88 -26.13
C THR A 96 6.63 -3.28 -24.74
N LEU A 97 7.37 -2.24 -24.35
CA LEU A 97 7.14 -1.52 -23.11
C LEU A 97 5.75 -0.91 -23.04
N SER A 98 5.32 -0.23 -24.12
CA SER A 98 3.99 0.37 -24.18
C SER A 98 2.88 -0.67 -23.95
N ARG A 99 2.96 -1.82 -24.63
CA ARG A 99 2.00 -2.93 -24.46
C ARG A 99 2.02 -3.49 -23.04
N TRP A 100 3.19 -3.64 -22.44
CA TRP A 100 3.31 -4.13 -21.08
C TRP A 100 2.65 -3.19 -20.07
N PHE A 101 2.97 -1.90 -20.13
CA PHE A 101 2.36 -0.90 -19.24
C PHE A 101 0.85 -0.75 -19.46
N GLU A 102 0.36 -0.81 -20.72
CA GLU A 102 -1.08 -0.83 -20.98
C GLU A 102 -1.74 -2.09 -20.45
N GLY A 103 -1.08 -3.24 -20.53
CA GLY A 103 -1.54 -4.49 -19.92
C GLY A 103 -1.69 -4.37 -18.40
N LEU A 104 -0.74 -3.70 -17.71
CA LEU A 104 -0.86 -3.44 -16.26
C LEU A 104 -2.05 -2.53 -15.95
N ARG A 105 -2.26 -1.46 -16.72
CA ARG A 105 -3.41 -0.56 -16.55
C ARG A 105 -4.73 -1.29 -16.77
N THR A 106 -4.83 -2.11 -17.82
CA THR A 106 -6.01 -2.92 -18.08
C THR A 106 -6.33 -3.87 -16.93
N ARG A 107 -5.32 -4.53 -16.36
CA ARG A 107 -5.51 -5.40 -15.18
C ARG A 107 -5.94 -4.60 -13.95
N LEU A 108 -5.38 -3.40 -13.72
CA LEU A 108 -5.78 -2.52 -12.62
C LEU A 108 -7.24 -2.07 -12.74
N THR A 109 -7.66 -1.60 -13.92
CA THR A 109 -9.05 -1.19 -14.15
C THR A 109 -10.02 -2.37 -14.09
N ALA A 110 -9.63 -3.54 -14.57
CA ALA A 110 -10.44 -4.76 -14.45
C ALA A 110 -10.62 -5.18 -12.97
N GLN A 111 -9.59 -4.98 -12.14
CA GLN A 111 -9.64 -5.38 -10.75
C GLN A 111 -10.36 -4.36 -9.85
N PHE A 112 -10.08 -3.05 -10.01
CA PHE A 112 -10.50 -2.01 -9.08
C PHE A 112 -11.29 -0.86 -9.72
N GLY A 113 -11.38 -0.83 -11.04
CA GLY A 113 -12.02 0.25 -11.80
C GLY A 113 -13.31 -0.16 -12.46
N SER A 114 -13.67 0.55 -13.51
CA SER A 114 -14.82 0.29 -14.38
C SER A 114 -14.37 0.26 -15.84
N PRO A 115 -15.21 -0.21 -16.77
CA PRO A 115 -14.95 -0.10 -18.22
C PRO A 115 -14.76 1.34 -18.71
N PHE A 116 -15.23 2.33 -17.94
CA PHE A 116 -15.15 3.76 -18.22
C PHE A 116 -14.21 4.44 -17.23
N SER A 117 -13.05 3.87 -17.01
CA SER A 117 -12.04 4.45 -16.16
C SER A 117 -10.63 4.18 -16.68
N THR A 118 -9.73 5.08 -16.33
CA THR A 118 -8.33 5.04 -16.73
C THR A 118 -7.44 4.92 -15.50
N ALA A 119 -6.49 3.96 -15.51
CA ALA A 119 -5.51 3.81 -14.46
C ALA A 119 -4.21 4.54 -14.81
N PHE A 120 -3.66 5.27 -13.84
CA PHE A 120 -2.36 5.93 -13.87
C PHE A 120 -1.47 5.28 -12.83
N LEU A 121 -0.23 4.96 -13.20
CA LEU A 121 0.73 4.38 -12.28
C LEU A 121 1.50 5.50 -11.57
N ALA A 122 1.84 5.29 -10.31
CA ALA A 122 2.61 6.24 -9.52
C ALA A 122 3.71 5.53 -8.72
N PRO A 123 4.92 6.11 -8.63
CA PRO A 123 6.04 5.49 -7.95
C PRO A 123 5.92 5.54 -6.41
N SER A 124 4.90 6.18 -5.89
CA SER A 124 4.58 6.24 -4.45
C SER A 124 3.13 6.68 -4.24
N ILE A 125 2.60 6.48 -3.03
CA ILE A 125 1.28 6.99 -2.62
C ILE A 125 1.25 8.53 -2.70
N ALA A 126 2.33 9.21 -2.29
CA ALA A 126 2.44 10.66 -2.40
C ALA A 126 2.30 11.13 -3.86
N ALA A 127 3.03 10.50 -4.79
CA ALA A 127 2.92 10.81 -6.21
C ALA A 127 1.50 10.54 -6.77
N GLY A 128 0.80 9.53 -6.24
CA GLY A 128 -0.60 9.26 -6.58
C GLY A 128 -1.56 10.35 -6.08
N ARG A 129 -1.34 10.88 -4.88
CA ARG A 129 -2.09 12.02 -4.33
C ARG A 129 -1.81 13.31 -5.12
N ASP A 130 -0.55 13.57 -5.45
CA ASP A 130 -0.17 14.72 -6.27
C ASP A 130 -0.81 14.63 -7.67
N LEU A 131 -0.90 13.44 -8.25
CA LEU A 131 -1.62 13.24 -9.50
C LEU A 131 -3.12 13.52 -9.36
N ALA A 132 -3.76 13.14 -8.26
CA ALA A 132 -5.16 13.48 -8.01
C ALA A 132 -5.36 15.01 -7.91
N ARG A 133 -4.43 15.73 -7.24
CA ARG A 133 -4.38 17.21 -7.22
C ARG A 133 -4.22 17.78 -8.62
N ALA A 134 -3.33 17.18 -9.43
CA ALA A 134 -3.11 17.60 -10.82
C ALA A 134 -4.38 17.45 -11.68
N ILE A 135 -5.12 16.35 -11.51
CA ILE A 135 -6.39 16.12 -12.22
C ILE A 135 -7.46 17.09 -11.72
N ALA A 136 -7.60 17.30 -10.41
CA ALA A 136 -8.51 18.27 -9.83
C ALA A 136 -8.22 19.70 -10.36
N PHE A 137 -6.92 20.08 -10.41
CA PHE A 137 -6.50 21.35 -11.05
C PHE A 137 -6.89 21.39 -12.54
N GLY A 138 -6.66 20.30 -13.26
CA GLY A 138 -7.02 20.19 -14.68
C GLY A 138 -8.50 20.43 -14.95
N VAL A 139 -9.38 20.01 -14.04
CA VAL A 139 -10.83 20.22 -14.09
C VAL A 139 -11.21 21.64 -13.68
N HIS A 140 -10.69 22.14 -12.55
CA HIS A 140 -11.18 23.38 -11.92
C HIS A 140 -10.32 24.62 -12.23
N GLY A 141 -9.13 24.46 -12.78
CA GLY A 141 -8.19 25.58 -13.13
C GLY A 141 -7.55 26.25 -11.93
N SER A 142 -7.72 25.73 -10.73
CA SER A 142 -7.14 26.25 -9.49
C SER A 142 -6.75 25.12 -8.54
N VAL A 143 -5.83 25.39 -7.63
CA VAL A 143 -5.55 24.50 -6.49
C VAL A 143 -6.75 24.52 -5.56
N LEU A 144 -7.31 23.35 -5.25
CA LEU A 144 -8.40 23.22 -4.31
C LEU A 144 -7.89 23.24 -2.87
N SER A 145 -8.71 23.74 -1.96
CA SER A 145 -8.52 23.46 -0.53
C SER A 145 -8.73 21.96 -0.29
N GLU A 146 -8.02 21.40 0.68
CA GLU A 146 -8.03 19.96 0.92
C GLU A 146 -8.48 19.64 2.35
N ILE A 147 -9.28 18.59 2.48
CA ILE A 147 -9.64 17.99 3.75
C ILE A 147 -9.19 16.53 3.74
N SER A 148 -8.49 16.11 4.78
CA SER A 148 -8.16 14.72 5.06
C SER A 148 -8.68 14.32 6.42
N THR A 149 -8.82 13.03 6.65
CA THR A 149 -9.19 12.49 7.97
C THR A 149 -8.10 11.54 8.43
N GLY A 150 -7.47 11.85 9.59
CA GLY A 150 -6.48 11.01 10.23
C GLY A 150 -5.19 10.82 9.43
N LEU A 151 -4.67 11.88 8.85
CA LEU A 151 -3.44 11.84 8.05
C LEU A 151 -2.26 11.24 8.81
N ASN A 152 -2.13 11.54 10.10
CA ASN A 152 -1.12 11.00 11.00
C ASN A 152 -1.18 9.48 11.18
N GLU A 153 -2.34 8.86 10.91
CA GLU A 153 -2.49 7.40 10.90
C GLU A 153 -2.36 6.78 9.50
N CYS A 154 -2.21 7.57 8.45
CA CYS A 154 -2.15 7.06 7.08
C CYS A 154 -0.72 6.88 6.59
N SER A 155 0.19 7.77 6.97
CA SER A 155 1.61 7.75 6.57
C SER A 155 2.36 9.00 7.07
N ASP A 156 3.70 8.94 7.07
CA ASP A 156 4.59 10.06 7.42
C ASP A 156 4.72 11.05 6.24
N PHE A 157 3.61 11.55 5.70
CA PHE A 157 3.66 12.51 4.61
C PHE A 157 3.79 13.95 5.13
N PRO A 158 4.56 14.79 4.45
CA PRO A 158 4.48 16.21 4.69
C PRO A 158 3.07 16.71 4.41
N VAL A 159 2.46 17.36 5.40
CA VAL A 159 1.13 17.97 5.28
C VAL A 159 1.27 19.22 4.41
N PRO A 160 0.57 19.35 3.28
CA PRO A 160 0.54 20.60 2.52
C PRO A 160 -0.08 21.73 3.34
N ASP A 161 0.41 22.97 3.18
CA ASP A 161 -0.09 24.14 3.93
C ASP A 161 -1.60 24.41 3.76
N GLN A 162 -2.21 23.89 2.69
CA GLN A 162 -3.63 24.08 2.38
C GLN A 162 -4.51 22.89 2.77
N LEU A 163 -3.95 21.86 3.43
CA LEU A 163 -4.67 20.69 3.88
C LEU A 163 -5.10 20.83 5.33
N LEU A 164 -6.39 20.69 5.56
CA LEU A 164 -6.94 20.54 6.91
C LEU A 164 -7.08 19.05 7.24
N ASP A 165 -6.41 18.60 8.30
CA ASP A 165 -6.55 17.22 8.81
C ASP A 165 -7.54 17.18 9.97
N ILE A 166 -8.57 16.37 9.82
CA ILE A 166 -9.57 16.08 10.87
C ILE A 166 -9.12 14.80 11.59
N PRO A 167 -8.81 14.85 12.89
CA PRO A 167 -8.30 13.69 13.61
C PRO A 167 -9.36 12.60 13.76
N LEU A 168 -8.95 11.33 13.59
CA LEU A 168 -9.81 10.17 13.83
C LEU A 168 -9.94 9.82 15.30
N ARG A 169 -9.10 10.39 16.15
CA ARG A 169 -9.07 10.13 17.61
C ARG A 169 -9.25 11.40 18.40
N GLY A 170 -9.81 11.24 19.59
CA GLY A 170 -9.84 12.30 20.60
C GLY A 170 -8.46 12.53 21.25
N GLU A 171 -8.39 13.54 22.12
CA GLU A 171 -7.17 13.84 22.90
C GLU A 171 -6.77 12.68 23.83
N ASP A 172 -7.73 11.83 24.21
CA ASP A 172 -7.55 10.62 25.01
C ASP A 172 -6.99 9.43 24.19
N GLY A 173 -6.79 9.59 22.87
CA GLY A 173 -6.34 8.56 21.96
C GLY A 173 -7.44 7.58 21.52
N LEU A 174 -8.67 7.72 22.04
CA LEU A 174 -9.79 6.85 21.66
C LEU A 174 -10.36 7.23 20.28
N PRO A 175 -10.89 6.26 19.51
CA PRO A 175 -11.56 6.54 18.25
C PRO A 175 -12.77 7.46 18.44
N ARG A 176 -12.89 8.46 17.57
CA ARG A 176 -14.08 9.32 17.51
C ARG A 176 -15.21 8.62 16.78
N SER A 177 -16.45 8.99 17.08
CA SER A 177 -17.60 8.49 16.34
C SER A 177 -17.58 9.01 14.88
N ALA A 178 -18.13 8.22 13.95
CA ALA A 178 -18.28 8.65 12.56
C ALA A 178 -19.05 9.98 12.47
N THR A 179 -20.12 10.13 13.23
CA THR A 179 -20.93 11.36 13.28
C THR A 179 -20.10 12.59 13.63
N ASN A 180 -19.25 12.51 14.70
CA ASN A 180 -18.43 13.66 15.10
C ASN A 180 -17.38 14.02 14.05
N ILE A 181 -16.84 13.03 13.31
CA ILE A 181 -15.91 13.26 12.22
C ILE A 181 -16.64 13.93 11.05
N GLU A 182 -17.84 13.44 10.70
CA GLU A 182 -18.67 13.97 9.62
C GLU A 182 -19.14 15.41 9.93
N GLU A 183 -19.47 15.72 11.17
CA GLU A 183 -19.81 17.08 11.63
C GLU A 183 -18.62 18.04 11.45
N ASP A 184 -17.43 17.66 11.91
CA ASP A 184 -16.23 18.50 11.78
C ASP A 184 -15.86 18.74 10.30
N VAL A 185 -16.01 17.72 9.45
CA VAL A 185 -15.77 17.88 7.99
C VAL A 185 -16.84 18.81 7.38
N ALA A 186 -18.11 18.71 7.79
CA ALA A 186 -19.16 19.60 7.33
C ALA A 186 -18.91 21.06 7.74
N ASP A 187 -18.48 21.29 8.99
CA ASP A 187 -18.10 22.61 9.49
C ASP A 187 -16.90 23.19 8.72
N ALA A 188 -15.89 22.36 8.46
CA ALA A 188 -14.75 22.75 7.63
C ALA A 188 -15.17 23.15 6.20
N LEU A 189 -16.04 22.35 5.57
CA LEU A 189 -16.58 22.65 4.25
C LEU A 189 -17.36 23.96 4.21
N ALA A 190 -18.05 24.31 5.29
CA ALA A 190 -18.80 25.58 5.38
C ALA A 190 -17.88 26.81 5.37
N LEU A 191 -16.63 26.65 5.77
CA LEU A 191 -15.63 27.72 5.86
C LEU A 191 -14.71 27.83 4.63
N MET A 192 -14.66 26.78 3.80
CA MET A 192 -13.77 26.71 2.64
C MET A 192 -14.45 27.13 1.33
N GLY A 193 -13.64 27.58 0.36
CA GLY A 193 -14.09 27.77 -1.03
C GLY A 193 -14.39 26.43 -1.69
N ARG A 194 -15.44 26.35 -2.46
CA ARG A 194 -15.88 25.13 -3.14
C ARG A 194 -15.51 25.09 -4.62
N PRO A 195 -15.26 23.93 -5.20
CA PRO A 195 -15.21 22.61 -4.55
C PRO A 195 -13.94 22.41 -3.71
N VAL A 196 -14.01 21.44 -2.78
CA VAL A 196 -12.91 21.00 -1.92
C VAL A 196 -12.44 19.62 -2.36
N LEU A 197 -11.14 19.35 -2.35
CA LEU A 197 -10.59 18.01 -2.52
C LEU A 197 -10.70 17.25 -1.17
N LEU A 198 -11.62 16.30 -1.11
CA LEU A 198 -11.77 15.40 0.04
C LEU A 198 -10.94 14.14 -0.16
N HIS A 199 -10.02 13.88 0.76
CA HIS A 199 -9.38 12.57 0.91
C HIS A 199 -10.27 11.67 1.77
N LEU A 200 -11.15 10.91 1.12
CA LEU A 200 -12.02 9.94 1.76
C LEU A 200 -11.20 8.72 2.12
N LEU A 201 -10.82 8.60 3.39
CA LEU A 201 -10.02 7.50 3.89
C LEU A 201 -10.86 6.23 4.04
N ASP A 202 -10.52 5.18 3.27
CA ASP A 202 -11.16 3.87 3.44
C ASP A 202 -10.75 3.22 4.76
N ARG A 203 -9.43 3.17 5.03
CA ARG A 203 -8.87 2.65 6.28
C ARG A 203 -7.53 3.29 6.60
N SER A 204 -7.36 3.68 7.87
CA SER A 204 -6.05 4.03 8.41
C SER A 204 -5.20 2.80 8.72
N ARG A 205 -3.93 3.00 9.03
CA ARG A 205 -3.03 1.95 9.53
C ARG A 205 -3.52 1.37 10.86
N GLY A 206 -4.24 2.19 11.66
CA GLY A 206 -4.91 1.78 12.89
C GLY A 206 -6.26 1.10 12.68
N GLY A 207 -6.72 0.93 11.43
CA GLY A 207 -7.99 0.29 11.09
C GLY A 207 -9.22 1.20 11.18
N LEU A 208 -9.05 2.49 11.49
CA LEU A 208 -10.14 3.47 11.55
C LEU A 208 -10.55 3.93 10.13
N ARG A 209 -11.77 4.42 10.01
CA ARG A 209 -12.31 5.01 8.78
C ARG A 209 -12.47 6.52 8.92
N GLY A 210 -12.39 7.22 7.80
CA GLY A 210 -12.81 8.61 7.68
C GLY A 210 -14.33 8.74 7.61
N VAL A 211 -14.81 9.77 6.90
CA VAL A 211 -16.24 9.97 6.63
C VAL A 211 -16.80 8.81 5.80
N SER A 212 -18.11 8.57 5.94
CA SER A 212 -18.79 7.52 5.19
C SER A 212 -18.98 7.91 3.71
N ARG A 213 -19.04 6.88 2.85
CA ARG A 213 -19.31 7.07 1.41
C ARG A 213 -20.70 7.68 1.16
N ASP A 214 -21.67 7.35 2.02
CA ASP A 214 -23.03 7.89 1.91
C ASP A 214 -23.06 9.37 2.28
N TRP A 215 -22.34 9.77 3.33
CA TRP A 215 -22.19 11.17 3.69
C TRP A 215 -21.52 11.97 2.55
N ALA A 216 -20.42 11.48 1.99
CA ALA A 216 -19.71 12.15 0.90
C ALA A 216 -20.62 12.35 -0.34
N ARG A 217 -21.46 11.38 -0.67
CA ARG A 217 -22.36 11.41 -1.82
C ARG A 217 -23.32 12.61 -1.79
N ASP A 218 -23.82 12.98 -0.61
CA ASP A 218 -24.72 14.13 -0.48
C ASP A 218 -24.04 15.47 -0.85
N TYR A 219 -22.76 15.61 -0.54
CA TYR A 219 -21.96 16.80 -0.88
C TYR A 219 -21.45 16.77 -2.33
N GLU A 220 -21.11 15.59 -2.84
CA GLU A 220 -20.73 15.39 -4.24
C GLU A 220 -21.86 15.79 -5.20
N GLN A 221 -23.11 15.42 -4.88
CA GLN A 221 -24.29 15.78 -5.68
C GLN A 221 -24.54 17.29 -5.73
N ARG A 222 -24.06 18.05 -4.75
CA ARG A 222 -24.14 19.52 -4.73
C ARG A 222 -22.99 20.18 -5.50
N GLY A 223 -21.99 19.39 -5.94
CA GLY A 223 -20.76 19.92 -6.56
C GLY A 223 -19.80 20.54 -5.55
N ASP A 224 -19.93 20.22 -4.26
CA ASP A 224 -19.12 20.77 -3.20
C ASP A 224 -17.77 20.04 -3.03
N LEU A 225 -17.67 18.80 -3.53
CA LEU A 225 -16.51 17.94 -3.37
C LEU A 225 -15.93 17.45 -4.70
N PHE A 226 -14.61 17.37 -4.75
CA PHE A 226 -13.86 16.49 -5.63
C PHE A 226 -13.28 15.37 -4.74
N THR A 227 -13.73 14.14 -4.90
CA THR A 227 -13.40 13.07 -3.95
C THR A 227 -12.29 12.18 -4.47
N LEU A 228 -11.24 12.02 -3.63
CA LEU A 228 -10.22 11.02 -3.73
C LEU A 228 -10.42 9.96 -2.65
N VAL A 229 -10.84 8.76 -3.02
CA VAL A 229 -10.88 7.62 -2.10
C VAL A 229 -9.46 7.13 -1.86
N ASP A 230 -8.96 7.28 -0.65
CA ASP A 230 -7.67 6.70 -0.24
C ASP A 230 -7.88 5.26 0.24
N ALA A 231 -7.72 4.34 -0.70
CA ALA A 231 -7.79 2.89 -0.47
C ALA A 231 -6.39 2.25 -0.41
N THR A 232 -5.36 3.01 -0.08
CA THR A 232 -3.96 2.53 -0.10
C THR A 232 -3.67 1.41 0.90
N ALA A 233 -4.47 1.29 1.96
CA ALA A 233 -4.42 0.14 2.86
C ALA A 233 -4.93 -1.17 2.21
N MET A 234 -5.63 -1.10 1.06
CA MET A 234 -6.17 -2.24 0.29
C MET A 234 -7.07 -3.19 1.10
N ARG A 235 -7.91 -2.61 2.00
CA ARG A 235 -8.80 -3.36 2.89
C ARG A 235 -10.24 -3.43 2.39
N ALA A 236 -10.61 -2.53 1.48
CA ALA A 236 -11.91 -2.59 0.81
C ALA A 236 -11.97 -3.77 -0.16
N ASP A 237 -13.15 -4.37 -0.29
CA ASP A 237 -13.41 -5.30 -1.38
C ASP A 237 -13.34 -4.59 -2.74
N ALA A 238 -12.87 -5.31 -3.76
CA ALA A 238 -12.74 -4.76 -5.11
C ALA A 238 -14.06 -4.20 -5.67
N ASP A 239 -15.20 -4.82 -5.30
CA ASP A 239 -16.53 -4.33 -5.70
C ASP A 239 -16.85 -2.95 -5.13
N ILE A 240 -16.43 -2.66 -3.89
CA ILE A 240 -16.62 -1.35 -3.26
C ILE A 240 -15.82 -0.30 -4.03
N LEU A 241 -14.56 -0.59 -4.37
CA LEU A 241 -13.71 0.33 -5.13
C LEU A 241 -14.24 0.56 -6.55
N ARG A 242 -14.75 -0.50 -7.19
CA ARG A 242 -15.43 -0.37 -8.50
C ARG A 242 -16.67 0.55 -8.42
N THR A 243 -17.43 0.42 -7.33
CA THR A 243 -18.60 1.29 -7.09
C THR A 243 -18.15 2.74 -6.88
N ASP A 244 -17.09 2.99 -6.10
CA ASP A 244 -16.55 4.35 -5.94
C ASP A 244 -16.19 4.99 -7.30
N VAL A 245 -15.51 4.25 -8.18
CA VAL A 245 -15.17 4.72 -9.52
C VAL A 245 -16.43 4.98 -10.38
N GLN A 246 -17.44 4.10 -10.29
CA GLN A 246 -18.71 4.28 -11.02
C GLN A 246 -19.53 5.48 -10.51
N GLU A 247 -19.39 5.81 -9.23
CA GLU A 247 -20.00 7.01 -8.62
C GLU A 247 -19.22 8.31 -8.92
N GLY A 248 -18.17 8.25 -9.72
CA GLY A 248 -17.42 9.44 -10.15
C GLY A 248 -16.29 9.83 -9.21
N ARG A 249 -15.82 8.94 -8.33
CA ARG A 249 -14.70 9.19 -7.42
C ARG A 249 -13.39 8.72 -8.02
N CYS A 250 -12.32 9.48 -7.80
CA CYS A 250 -10.95 8.97 -8.03
C CYS A 250 -10.58 7.99 -6.92
N VAL A 251 -9.94 6.87 -7.26
CA VAL A 251 -9.54 5.84 -6.29
C VAL A 251 -8.04 5.63 -6.32
N LEU A 252 -7.37 5.85 -5.20
CA LEU A 252 -5.94 5.61 -5.01
C LEU A 252 -5.72 4.26 -4.34
N VAL A 253 -4.99 3.38 -5.00
CA VAL A 253 -4.66 2.04 -4.53
C VAL A 253 -3.15 1.86 -4.40
N SER A 254 -2.70 0.94 -3.53
CA SER A 254 -1.30 0.56 -3.37
C SER A 254 -1.11 -0.93 -3.63
N GLY A 255 -0.07 -1.28 -4.38
CA GLY A 255 0.34 -2.66 -4.58
C GLY A 255 1.29 -3.18 -3.51
N SER A 256 1.94 -2.30 -2.75
CA SER A 256 2.78 -2.65 -1.61
C SER A 256 1.93 -2.96 -0.36
N THR A 257 2.58 -3.30 0.73
CA THR A 257 1.93 -3.58 2.03
C THR A 257 0.99 -4.78 1.98
N PHE A 258 -0.33 -4.59 2.00
CA PHE A 258 -1.29 -5.69 2.08
C PHE A 258 -1.19 -6.69 0.92
N LEU A 259 -1.01 -6.22 -0.30
CA LEU A 259 -0.88 -7.07 -1.49
C LEU A 259 0.51 -7.70 -1.66
N ASN A 260 1.43 -7.46 -0.72
CA ASN A 260 2.79 -8.01 -0.73
C ASN A 260 3.57 -7.75 -2.04
N GLY A 261 3.24 -6.70 -2.77
CA GLY A 261 4.10 -6.21 -3.84
C GLY A 261 5.31 -5.48 -3.27
N PRO A 262 6.39 -5.33 -4.06
CA PRO A 262 7.52 -4.51 -3.67
C PRO A 262 7.10 -3.07 -3.37
N GLU A 263 7.80 -2.43 -2.44
CA GLU A 263 7.53 -1.06 -2.03
C GLU A 263 7.61 -0.06 -3.18
N GLY A 264 6.81 1.02 -3.10
CA GLY A 264 6.83 2.08 -4.12
C GLY A 264 5.98 1.79 -5.35
N CYS A 265 4.84 1.14 -5.21
CA CYS A 265 3.84 1.03 -6.26
C CYS A 265 2.46 1.48 -5.79
N ALA A 266 1.98 2.56 -6.40
CA ALA A 266 0.63 3.07 -6.26
C ALA A 266 -0.01 3.25 -7.65
N ALA A 267 -1.34 3.32 -7.71
CA ALA A 267 -2.06 3.67 -8.92
C ALA A 267 -3.30 4.50 -8.57
N LEU A 268 -3.56 5.49 -9.41
CA LEU A 268 -4.77 6.29 -9.36
C LEU A 268 -5.71 5.83 -10.48
N ILE A 269 -6.91 5.43 -10.11
CA ILE A 269 -7.97 5.05 -11.04
C ILE A 269 -8.93 6.23 -11.12
N VAL A 270 -9.12 6.74 -12.32
CA VAL A 270 -9.87 7.96 -12.57
C VAL A 270 -11.03 7.65 -13.51
N PRO A 271 -12.26 8.05 -13.19
CA PRO A 271 -13.40 7.99 -14.11
C PRO A 271 -13.11 8.80 -15.39
N ASP A 272 -13.43 8.24 -16.56
CA ASP A 272 -13.19 8.91 -17.83
C ASP A 272 -13.96 10.22 -17.97
N ASP A 273 -15.13 10.35 -17.33
CA ASP A 273 -15.92 11.58 -17.29
C ASP A 273 -15.18 12.72 -16.57
N ILE A 274 -14.40 12.43 -15.54
CA ILE A 274 -13.53 13.42 -14.88
C ILE A 274 -12.42 13.85 -15.84
N LEU A 275 -11.77 12.89 -16.48
CA LEU A 275 -10.71 13.18 -17.43
C LEU A 275 -11.20 14.01 -18.61
N ALA A 276 -12.42 13.75 -19.10
CA ALA A 276 -13.05 14.53 -20.18
C ALA A 276 -13.32 15.99 -19.80
N GLN A 277 -13.41 16.32 -18.51
CA GLN A 277 -13.60 17.67 -18.00
C GLN A 277 -12.29 18.47 -17.87
N MET A 278 -11.12 17.83 -17.96
CA MET A 278 -9.84 18.52 -17.86
C MET A 278 -9.66 19.54 -19.00
N LYS A 279 -9.42 20.81 -18.66
CA LYS A 279 -9.22 21.93 -19.58
C LYS A 279 -7.95 22.72 -19.30
N HIS A 280 -7.34 22.50 -18.14
CA HIS A 280 -6.19 23.26 -17.65
C HIS A 280 -4.97 22.36 -17.51
N LEU A 281 -3.79 22.87 -17.89
CA LEU A 281 -2.52 22.19 -17.69
C LEU A 281 -2.14 22.28 -16.20
N PRO A 282 -1.92 21.15 -15.50
CA PRO A 282 -1.56 21.20 -14.08
C PRO A 282 -0.15 21.75 -13.86
N PRO A 283 0.11 22.30 -12.67
CA PRO A 283 1.45 22.71 -12.27
C PRO A 283 2.46 21.53 -12.34
N ALA A 284 3.64 21.79 -12.90
CA ALA A 284 4.64 20.74 -13.15
C ALA A 284 5.10 20.00 -11.88
N HIS A 285 5.10 20.66 -10.73
CA HIS A 285 5.50 20.03 -9.47
C HIS A 285 4.57 18.90 -9.03
N LEU A 286 3.28 18.92 -9.40
CA LEU A 286 2.32 17.87 -9.08
C LEU A 286 2.53 16.58 -9.89
N VAL A 287 3.25 16.64 -10.99
CA VAL A 287 3.49 15.50 -11.87
C VAL A 287 4.96 15.15 -12.06
N GLN A 288 5.86 15.85 -11.37
CA GLN A 288 7.33 15.71 -11.51
C GLN A 288 7.86 14.30 -11.21
N ALA A 289 7.17 13.55 -10.33
CA ALA A 289 7.54 12.19 -9.98
C ALA A 289 7.19 11.17 -11.09
N LEU A 290 6.27 11.52 -12.00
CA LEU A 290 5.80 10.62 -13.05
C LEU A 290 6.76 10.55 -14.24
N ARG A 291 6.71 9.44 -14.97
CA ARG A 291 7.45 9.21 -16.21
C ARG A 291 6.46 8.89 -17.33
N ALA A 292 6.93 8.98 -18.58
CA ALA A 292 6.06 8.87 -19.74
C ALA A 292 5.20 7.60 -19.79
N TYR A 293 5.72 6.45 -19.33
CA TYR A 293 4.97 5.20 -19.32
C TYR A 293 4.12 4.99 -18.06
N ASP A 294 4.28 5.82 -17.04
CA ASP A 294 3.41 5.80 -15.85
C ASP A 294 2.02 6.34 -16.21
N VAL A 295 1.96 7.18 -17.23
CA VAL A 295 0.75 7.85 -17.75
C VAL A 295 0.32 7.21 -19.07
N PRO A 296 -0.98 6.93 -19.31
CA PRO A 296 -1.50 6.46 -20.57
C PRO A 296 -1.14 7.40 -21.73
N TYR A 297 -0.93 6.86 -22.92
CA TYR A 297 -0.42 7.63 -24.07
C TYR A 297 -1.23 8.92 -24.34
N LEU A 298 -2.56 8.83 -24.29
CA LEU A 298 -3.45 9.96 -24.57
C LEU A 298 -3.33 11.10 -23.54
N TRP A 299 -2.90 10.80 -22.32
CA TRP A 299 -2.81 11.75 -21.22
C TRP A 299 -1.40 12.28 -20.99
N ARG A 300 -0.40 11.84 -21.74
CA ARG A 300 1.00 12.30 -21.61
C ARG A 300 1.14 13.79 -21.90
N GLU A 301 0.58 14.25 -23.00
CA GLU A 301 0.65 15.67 -23.37
C GLU A 301 -0.16 16.53 -22.38
N PRO A 302 -1.45 16.23 -22.06
CA PRO A 302 -2.23 17.01 -21.13
C PRO A 302 -1.69 17.09 -19.71
N LEU A 303 -0.98 16.05 -19.24
CA LEU A 303 -0.47 16.01 -17.87
C LEU A 303 1.02 16.33 -17.77
N LEU A 304 1.83 15.84 -18.70
CA LEU A 304 3.28 15.94 -18.61
C LEU A 304 3.90 17.02 -19.52
N GLY A 305 3.07 17.74 -20.30
CA GLY A 305 3.55 18.76 -21.22
C GLY A 305 4.56 18.23 -22.24
N GLY A 306 4.38 16.99 -22.72
CA GLY A 306 5.26 16.36 -23.69
C GLY A 306 6.60 15.86 -23.13
N VAL A 307 6.74 15.69 -21.82
CA VAL A 307 7.95 15.14 -21.20
C VAL A 307 8.21 13.73 -21.73
N THR A 308 9.19 13.62 -22.65
CA THR A 308 9.77 12.36 -23.09
C THR A 308 10.75 11.87 -22.02
N GLY A 309 10.22 11.17 -21.03
CA GLY A 309 11.00 10.76 -19.88
C GLY A 309 11.53 9.34 -19.98
N ARG A 310 12.42 9.00 -19.05
CA ARG A 310 12.93 7.64 -18.85
C ARG A 310 11.77 6.71 -18.47
N VAL A 311 11.85 5.45 -18.94
CA VAL A 311 10.90 4.41 -18.56
C VAL A 311 11.15 3.98 -17.13
N ASN A 312 10.09 3.84 -16.34
CA ASN A 312 10.17 3.32 -14.97
C ASN A 312 9.89 1.80 -14.97
N ILE A 313 10.86 1.00 -15.46
CA ILE A 313 10.72 -0.46 -15.50
C ILE A 313 10.48 -1.01 -14.09
N GLY A 314 11.15 -0.46 -13.09
CA GLY A 314 10.97 -0.88 -11.69
C GLY A 314 9.52 -0.78 -11.23
N LEU A 315 8.82 0.32 -11.54
CA LEU A 315 7.40 0.47 -11.23
C LEU A 315 6.53 -0.60 -11.91
N GLY A 316 6.82 -0.90 -13.18
CA GLY A 316 6.14 -1.97 -13.90
C GLY A 316 6.36 -3.34 -13.28
N LEU A 317 7.58 -3.67 -12.83
CA LEU A 317 7.88 -4.92 -12.14
C LEU A 317 7.18 -5.00 -10.76
N ARG A 318 7.20 -3.90 -10.00
CA ARG A 318 6.48 -3.82 -8.72
C ARG A 318 4.99 -4.07 -8.90
N TRP A 319 4.36 -3.43 -9.89
CA TRP A 319 2.95 -3.66 -10.21
C TRP A 319 2.67 -5.05 -10.75
N THR A 320 3.58 -5.65 -11.53
CA THR A 320 3.41 -7.04 -11.99
C THR A 320 3.33 -8.00 -10.81
N ALA A 321 4.22 -7.85 -9.81
CA ALA A 321 4.19 -8.66 -8.60
C ALA A 321 2.90 -8.43 -7.78
N ALA A 322 2.53 -7.17 -7.56
CA ALA A 322 1.36 -6.81 -6.75
C ALA A 322 0.05 -7.27 -7.38
N LEU A 323 -0.11 -7.11 -8.71
CA LEU A 323 -1.32 -7.53 -9.42
C LEU A 323 -1.50 -9.05 -9.42
N ALA A 324 -0.42 -9.81 -9.54
CA ALA A 324 -0.48 -11.27 -9.46
C ALA A 324 -1.07 -11.73 -8.10
N GLU A 325 -0.66 -11.09 -7.01
CA GLU A 325 -1.21 -11.40 -5.68
C GLU A 325 -2.62 -10.83 -5.49
N ALA A 326 -2.91 -9.62 -6.01
CA ALA A 326 -4.24 -9.03 -5.97
C ALA A 326 -5.28 -9.91 -6.67
N GLU A 327 -5.01 -10.33 -7.90
CA GLU A 327 -5.90 -11.20 -8.67
C GLU A 327 -6.17 -12.52 -7.94
N ARG A 328 -5.11 -13.08 -7.35
CA ARG A 328 -5.21 -14.30 -6.56
C ARG A 328 -6.06 -14.09 -5.30
N TYR A 329 -5.80 -13.04 -4.53
CA TYR A 329 -6.53 -12.73 -3.30
C TYR A 329 -8.02 -12.45 -3.57
N PHE A 330 -8.33 -11.62 -4.55
CA PHE A 330 -9.71 -11.24 -4.84
C PHE A 330 -10.50 -12.33 -5.58
N SER A 331 -9.83 -13.36 -6.14
CA SER A 331 -10.51 -14.56 -6.65
C SER A 331 -11.03 -15.49 -5.54
N ILE A 332 -10.51 -15.38 -4.30
CA ILE A 332 -10.95 -16.17 -3.16
C ILE A 332 -12.33 -15.68 -2.72
N PRO A 333 -13.29 -16.60 -2.47
CA PRO A 333 -14.61 -16.22 -1.97
C PRO A 333 -14.51 -15.34 -0.72
N THR A 334 -15.28 -14.24 -0.66
CA THR A 334 -15.25 -13.28 0.44
C THR A 334 -15.44 -13.95 1.81
N ALA A 335 -16.36 -14.92 1.93
CA ALA A 335 -16.58 -15.64 3.17
C ALA A 335 -15.31 -16.38 3.67
N LEU A 336 -14.51 -16.95 2.75
CA LEU A 336 -13.26 -17.62 3.12
C LEU A 336 -12.19 -16.61 3.54
N ARG A 337 -12.06 -15.48 2.81
CA ARG A 337 -11.13 -14.38 3.19
C ARG A 337 -11.45 -13.90 4.60
N GLN A 338 -12.71 -13.62 4.87
CA GLN A 338 -13.22 -13.18 6.18
C GLN A 338 -12.93 -14.22 7.28
N ALA A 339 -13.22 -15.50 7.04
CA ALA A 339 -12.96 -16.56 8.02
C ALA A 339 -11.47 -16.66 8.40
N VAL A 340 -10.56 -16.50 7.43
CA VAL A 340 -9.11 -16.52 7.70
C VAL A 340 -8.69 -15.29 8.52
N LEU A 341 -9.16 -14.09 8.16
CA LEU A 341 -8.85 -12.85 8.88
C LEU A 341 -9.42 -12.85 10.30
N GLU A 342 -10.63 -13.38 10.48
CA GLU A 342 -11.24 -13.55 11.79
C GLU A 342 -10.44 -14.54 12.66
N ALA A 343 -10.01 -15.67 12.10
CA ALA A 343 -9.16 -16.63 12.82
C ALA A 343 -7.82 -16.01 13.25
N PHE A 344 -7.19 -15.20 12.36
CA PHE A 344 -6.00 -14.40 12.69
C PHE A 344 -6.27 -13.46 13.87
N THR A 345 -7.30 -12.62 13.76
CA THR A 345 -7.67 -11.63 14.77
C THR A 345 -7.95 -12.26 16.13
N ASN A 346 -8.75 -13.33 16.15
CA ASN A 346 -9.08 -14.06 17.36
C ASN A 346 -7.84 -14.66 18.04
N LYS A 347 -6.92 -15.22 17.25
CA LYS A 347 -5.67 -15.77 17.78
C LYS A 347 -4.78 -14.70 18.40
N VAL A 348 -4.60 -13.55 17.73
CA VAL A 348 -3.81 -12.44 18.25
C VAL A 348 -4.43 -11.90 19.55
N ARG A 349 -5.74 -11.66 19.57
CA ARG A 349 -6.45 -11.22 20.80
C ARG A 349 -6.27 -12.19 21.96
N ALA A 350 -6.42 -13.48 21.72
CA ALA A 350 -6.21 -14.50 22.74
C ALA A 350 -4.78 -14.52 23.30
N LYS A 351 -3.79 -14.12 22.50
CA LYS A 351 -2.41 -13.98 22.98
C LYS A 351 -2.20 -12.70 23.78
N LEU A 352 -2.76 -11.59 23.32
CA LEU A 352 -2.65 -10.30 24.00
C LEU A 352 -3.22 -10.34 25.42
N THR A 353 -4.29 -11.11 25.69
CA THR A 353 -4.85 -11.25 27.05
C THR A 353 -3.88 -11.84 28.08
N ARG A 354 -2.77 -12.42 27.63
CA ARG A 354 -1.73 -13.07 28.46
C ARG A 354 -0.37 -12.41 28.32
N CYS A 355 -0.25 -11.40 27.50
CA CYS A 355 1.01 -10.72 27.22
C CYS A 355 1.21 -9.60 28.24
N GLU A 356 2.37 -9.56 28.92
CA GLU A 356 2.68 -8.54 29.92
C GLU A 356 3.25 -7.24 29.31
N HIS A 357 3.64 -7.27 28.02
CA HIS A 357 4.32 -6.16 27.34
C HIS A 357 3.45 -5.40 26.34
N LEU A 358 2.34 -6.02 25.94
CA LEU A 358 1.37 -5.46 25.01
C LEU A 358 -0.03 -5.53 25.63
N LEU A 359 -0.67 -4.38 25.76
CA LEU A 359 -2.07 -4.34 26.18
C LEU A 359 -2.99 -4.67 25.00
N PRO A 360 -4.11 -5.36 25.25
CA PRO A 360 -5.15 -5.53 24.25
C PRO A 360 -5.54 -4.16 23.67
N ASP A 361 -5.84 -4.16 22.38
CA ASP A 361 -6.39 -2.99 21.70
C ASP A 361 -7.64 -2.51 22.45
N ALA A 362 -7.58 -1.33 23.06
CA ALA A 362 -8.69 -0.72 23.81
C ALA A 362 -9.93 -0.45 22.93
N TYR A 363 -9.82 -0.67 21.64
CA TYR A 363 -10.81 -0.36 20.61
C TYR A 363 -11.65 -1.57 20.17
N GLY A 364 -11.46 -2.72 20.85
CA GLY A 364 -11.93 -4.07 20.45
C GLY A 364 -13.33 -4.18 19.89
N ASP A 365 -14.31 -3.47 20.43
CA ASP A 365 -15.71 -3.62 20.08
C ASP A 365 -16.29 -2.47 19.23
N MET A 366 -15.55 -1.36 19.09
CA MET A 366 -16.02 -0.17 18.37
C MET A 366 -15.71 -0.17 16.86
N LEU A 367 -14.92 -1.13 16.39
CA LEU A 367 -14.49 -1.19 15.01
C LEU A 367 -15.15 -2.37 14.30
N ASP A 368 -15.24 -2.25 12.96
CA ASP A 368 -15.77 -3.26 12.04
C ASP A 368 -15.25 -4.68 12.40
N PRO A 369 -16.15 -5.69 12.50
CA PRO A 369 -15.81 -7.05 12.93
C PRO A 369 -14.77 -7.75 12.05
N ILE A 370 -14.59 -7.30 10.81
CA ILE A 370 -13.63 -7.89 9.88
C ILE A 370 -12.35 -7.09 9.90
N ARG A 371 -11.41 -7.53 10.74
CA ARG A 371 -10.11 -6.87 10.88
C ARG A 371 -9.00 -7.81 10.46
N ASP A 372 -8.12 -7.27 9.70
CA ASP A 372 -6.85 -7.87 9.33
C ASP A 372 -5.67 -7.28 10.11
N ALA A 373 -5.92 -6.28 10.95
CA ALA A 373 -4.94 -5.64 11.80
C ALA A 373 -5.47 -5.45 13.24
N ILE A 374 -4.60 -5.70 14.20
CA ILE A 374 -4.78 -5.37 15.61
C ILE A 374 -3.66 -4.41 16.00
N VAL A 375 -3.98 -3.42 16.81
CA VAL A 375 -3.09 -2.34 17.18
C VAL A 375 -2.93 -2.32 18.73
N PRO A 376 -2.17 -3.29 19.30
CA PRO A 376 -1.94 -3.32 20.73
C PRO A 376 -1.09 -2.14 21.19
N LEU A 377 -1.41 -1.62 22.36
CA LEU A 377 -0.60 -0.61 23.02
C LEU A 377 0.64 -1.26 23.63
N VAL A 378 1.76 -0.58 23.51
CA VAL A 378 3.04 -1.01 24.09
C VAL A 378 3.12 -0.47 25.52
N ILE A 379 3.38 -1.35 26.49
CA ILE A 379 3.67 -0.95 27.87
C ILE A 379 5.07 -0.33 27.87
N PRO A 380 5.25 0.92 28.32
CA PRO A 380 6.56 1.56 28.40
C PRO A 380 7.52 0.77 29.29
N ASP A 381 8.77 0.63 28.84
CA ASP A 381 9.84 0.08 29.66
C ASP A 381 10.50 1.21 30.46
N GLU A 382 10.87 0.94 31.71
CA GLU A 382 11.58 1.90 32.56
C GLU A 382 12.93 2.36 31.97
N MET A 383 13.52 1.57 31.10
CA MET A 383 14.77 1.90 30.40
C MET A 383 14.61 2.91 29.27
N ASP A 384 13.41 3.14 28.79
CA ASP A 384 13.12 4.01 27.66
C ASP A 384 12.46 5.33 28.10
N ALA A 385 12.87 6.42 27.46
CA ALA A 385 12.36 7.76 27.77
C ALA A 385 10.88 7.94 27.38
N THR A 386 10.36 7.14 26.43
CA THR A 386 9.00 7.24 25.91
C THR A 386 8.47 5.87 25.47
N ALA A 387 7.15 5.71 25.49
CA ALA A 387 6.47 4.53 24.95
C ALA A 387 6.83 4.28 23.47
N GLN A 388 7.03 5.35 22.70
CA GLN A 388 7.45 5.27 21.29
C GLN A 388 8.86 4.66 21.14
N ALA A 389 9.78 4.99 22.05
CA ALA A 389 11.13 4.41 22.05
C ALA A 389 11.08 2.91 22.39
N THR A 390 10.26 2.52 23.38
CA THR A 390 10.02 1.10 23.72
C THR A 390 9.47 0.34 22.51
N ALA A 391 8.46 0.87 21.85
CA ALA A 391 7.85 0.26 20.67
C ALA A 391 8.86 0.09 19.52
N ALA A 392 9.65 1.13 19.24
CA ALA A 392 10.68 1.09 18.20
C ALA A 392 11.76 0.05 18.51
N ARG A 393 12.23 0.01 19.76
CA ARG A 393 13.22 -0.97 20.23
C ARG A 393 12.70 -2.40 20.14
N LEU A 394 11.46 -2.65 20.60
CA LEU A 394 10.84 -3.97 20.52
C LEU A 394 10.73 -4.43 19.06
N ARG A 395 10.24 -3.55 18.17
CA ARG A 395 10.16 -3.84 16.73
C ARG A 395 11.51 -4.21 16.13
N LEU A 396 12.57 -3.46 16.45
CA LEU A 396 13.94 -3.74 15.95
C LEU A 396 14.45 -5.06 16.49
N ARG A 397 14.29 -5.36 17.77
CA ARG A 397 14.76 -6.61 18.38
C ARG A 397 14.01 -7.83 17.82
N LEU A 398 12.72 -7.72 17.52
CA LEU A 398 11.95 -8.77 16.86
C LEU A 398 12.47 -9.09 15.47
N ALA A 399 12.95 -8.08 14.73
CA ALA A 399 13.50 -8.22 13.39
C ALA A 399 14.95 -8.75 13.33
N LEU A 400 15.56 -9.01 14.48
CA LEU A 400 16.90 -9.59 14.59
C LEU A 400 16.79 -11.03 15.10
N PRO A 401 17.71 -11.94 14.70
CA PRO A 401 17.83 -13.24 15.35
C PRO A 401 18.36 -13.03 16.79
N LEU A 402 17.81 -13.78 17.75
CA LEU A 402 18.42 -13.90 19.05
C LEU A 402 19.69 -14.79 18.93
N GLU A 403 20.54 -14.82 19.98
CA GLU A 403 21.83 -15.54 19.94
C GLU A 403 21.70 -17.06 19.72
N GLU A 404 20.51 -17.62 19.89
CA GLU A 404 20.24 -19.04 19.67
C GLU A 404 20.01 -19.36 18.19
N GLN A 405 20.62 -20.43 17.69
CA GLN A 405 20.39 -20.92 16.33
C GLN A 405 18.92 -21.32 16.14
N GLY A 406 18.30 -20.77 15.09
CA GLY A 406 16.93 -21.13 14.70
C GLY A 406 15.85 -20.21 15.25
N ASP A 407 16.21 -19.07 15.88
CA ASP A 407 15.23 -18.09 16.31
C ASP A 407 14.56 -17.38 15.12
N ALA A 408 13.23 -17.24 15.19
CA ALA A 408 12.44 -16.64 14.13
C ALA A 408 12.69 -15.12 14.03
N ILE A 409 12.85 -14.64 12.83
CA ILE A 409 12.84 -13.20 12.50
C ILE A 409 11.39 -12.77 12.31
N CYS A 410 10.93 -11.80 13.10
CA CYS A 410 9.54 -11.35 13.09
C CYS A 410 9.44 -9.86 12.76
N HIS A 411 8.57 -9.50 11.83
CA HIS A 411 8.33 -8.13 11.40
C HIS A 411 6.95 -7.68 11.79
N LEU A 412 6.87 -6.54 12.48
CA LEU A 412 5.64 -5.83 12.85
C LEU A 412 5.55 -4.49 12.12
N GLY A 413 4.35 -3.91 12.09
CA GLY A 413 4.14 -2.56 11.58
C GLY A 413 4.97 -1.51 12.33
N ALA A 414 5.21 -0.36 11.71
CA ALA A 414 5.88 0.75 12.36
C ALA A 414 5.04 1.26 13.55
N PRO A 415 5.68 1.69 14.64
CA PRO A 415 4.97 2.21 15.79
C PRO A 415 4.04 3.37 15.44
N LEU A 416 2.81 3.33 15.92
CA LEU A 416 1.85 4.42 15.82
C LEU A 416 1.88 5.24 17.10
N ASN A 417 1.85 6.57 16.97
CA ASN A 417 1.65 7.46 18.10
C ASN A 417 0.14 7.74 18.26
N LEU A 418 -0.43 7.30 19.37
CA LEU A 418 -1.83 7.46 19.70
C LEU A 418 -1.95 8.38 20.92
N SER A 419 -1.88 9.70 20.70
CA SER A 419 -1.98 10.72 21.78
C SER A 419 -1.01 10.48 22.94
N GLY A 420 0.27 10.22 22.61
CA GLY A 420 1.33 9.98 23.60
C GLY A 420 1.51 8.51 24.02
N GLN A 421 0.59 7.64 23.67
CA GLN A 421 0.77 6.20 23.76
C GLN A 421 1.38 5.65 22.47
N ALA A 422 2.12 4.57 22.58
CA ALA A 422 2.65 3.88 21.40
C ALA A 422 1.92 2.56 21.16
N ALA A 423 1.66 2.27 19.88
CA ALA A 423 1.07 1.01 19.50
C ALA A 423 1.89 0.35 18.38
N LEU A 424 1.90 -0.99 18.33
CA LEU A 424 2.57 -1.78 17.31
C LEU A 424 1.52 -2.55 16.48
N PRO A 425 1.23 -2.15 15.24
CA PRO A 425 0.28 -2.87 14.40
C PRO A 425 0.76 -4.30 14.10
N LEU A 426 -0.13 -5.27 14.35
CA LEU A 426 -0.01 -6.64 13.89
C LEU A 426 -1.07 -6.85 12.80
N SER A 427 -0.64 -7.16 11.58
CA SER A 427 -1.56 -7.24 10.46
C SER A 427 -1.29 -8.44 9.55
N ALA A 428 -2.38 -9.09 9.13
CA ALA A 428 -2.34 -10.11 8.09
C ALA A 428 -2.17 -9.47 6.70
N SER A 429 -1.65 -10.25 5.75
CA SER A 429 -1.49 -9.85 4.36
C SER A 429 -2.31 -10.70 3.41
N ALA A 430 -2.48 -10.24 2.17
CA ALA A 430 -3.15 -10.99 1.11
C ALA A 430 -2.51 -12.37 0.88
N THR A 431 -1.19 -12.45 0.91
CA THR A 431 -0.45 -13.73 0.74
C THR A 431 -0.81 -14.76 1.80
N MET A 432 -0.96 -14.35 3.06
CA MET A 432 -1.35 -15.28 4.14
C MET A 432 -2.71 -15.91 3.86
N VAL A 433 -3.68 -15.09 3.45
CA VAL A 433 -5.03 -15.55 3.08
C VAL A 433 -4.98 -16.45 1.85
N SER A 434 -4.24 -16.04 0.82
CA SER A 434 -4.06 -16.80 -0.42
C SER A 434 -3.40 -18.16 -0.18
N ASP A 435 -2.45 -18.24 0.74
CA ASP A 435 -1.78 -19.48 1.08
C ASP A 435 -2.70 -20.48 1.84
N VAL A 436 -3.57 -19.97 2.71
CA VAL A 436 -4.60 -20.81 3.36
C VAL A 436 -5.57 -21.34 2.31
N ALA A 437 -6.09 -20.47 1.43
CA ALA A 437 -7.01 -20.84 0.36
C ALA A 437 -6.41 -21.92 -0.54
N ARG A 438 -5.16 -21.76 -0.98
CA ARG A 438 -4.45 -22.74 -1.83
C ARG A 438 -4.29 -24.11 -1.15
N ARG A 439 -4.11 -24.17 0.18
CA ARG A 439 -4.07 -25.44 0.92
C ARG A 439 -5.43 -26.11 0.93
N ILE A 440 -6.51 -25.33 1.08
CA ILE A 440 -7.88 -25.84 1.02
C ILE A 440 -8.21 -26.40 -0.37
N GLU A 441 -7.83 -25.68 -1.43
CA GLU A 441 -7.98 -26.14 -2.83
C GLU A 441 -7.27 -27.49 -3.09
N ARG A 442 -6.19 -27.78 -2.35
CA ARG A 442 -5.48 -29.06 -2.38
C ARG A 442 -6.10 -30.14 -1.48
N GLY A 443 -7.29 -29.90 -0.93
CA GLY A 443 -8.03 -30.86 -0.10
C GLY A 443 -7.62 -30.88 1.38
N ILE A 444 -6.88 -29.87 1.85
CA ILE A 444 -6.53 -29.74 3.28
C ILE A 444 -7.71 -29.09 4.01
N SER A 445 -8.11 -29.62 5.18
CA SER A 445 -9.17 -29.00 5.98
C SER A 445 -8.81 -27.57 6.42
N PHE A 446 -9.82 -26.74 6.66
CA PHE A 446 -9.64 -25.33 7.06
C PHE A 446 -8.71 -25.19 8.26
N GLU A 447 -8.91 -25.97 9.32
CA GLU A 447 -8.11 -25.91 10.55
C GLU A 447 -6.63 -26.26 10.28
N ARG A 448 -6.39 -27.28 9.45
CA ARG A 448 -5.02 -27.67 9.07
C ARG A 448 -4.38 -26.66 8.13
N ALA A 449 -5.16 -26.03 7.25
CA ALA A 449 -4.68 -24.99 6.35
C ALA A 449 -4.28 -23.72 7.11
N LEU A 450 -4.98 -23.38 8.19
CA LEU A 450 -4.68 -22.25 9.09
C LEU A 450 -3.48 -22.52 10.01
N ALA A 451 -3.17 -23.76 10.34
CA ALA A 451 -2.21 -24.11 11.37
C ALA A 451 -0.83 -23.43 11.24
N PRO A 452 -0.23 -23.22 10.03
CA PRO A 452 1.01 -22.48 9.90
C PRO A 452 0.88 -21.01 10.33
N LEU A 453 -0.14 -20.30 9.86
CA LEU A 453 -0.39 -18.90 10.24
C LEU A 453 -0.56 -18.75 11.76
N LEU A 454 -1.29 -19.66 12.40
CA LEU A 454 -1.50 -19.63 13.84
C LEU A 454 -0.22 -19.94 14.62
N ARG A 455 0.66 -20.81 14.09
CA ARG A 455 1.99 -21.06 14.67
C ARG A 455 2.91 -19.85 14.57
N ASP A 456 2.86 -19.11 13.47
CA ASP A 456 3.67 -17.90 13.30
C ASP A 456 3.29 -16.86 14.37
N ILE A 457 2.00 -16.74 14.68
CA ILE A 457 1.52 -15.88 15.79
C ILE A 457 2.04 -16.41 17.14
N ASP A 458 1.96 -17.72 17.39
CA ASP A 458 2.51 -18.34 18.63
C ASP A 458 4.00 -18.04 18.77
N THR A 459 4.77 -18.19 17.69
CA THR A 459 6.22 -17.94 17.65
C THR A 459 6.55 -16.47 17.94
N LEU A 460 5.81 -15.54 17.33
CA LEU A 460 5.96 -14.11 17.61
C LEU A 460 5.80 -13.81 19.11
N PHE A 461 4.70 -14.27 19.71
CA PHE A 461 4.44 -13.97 21.12
C PHE A 461 5.44 -14.63 22.06
N LEU A 462 5.92 -15.84 21.76
CA LEU A 462 7.03 -16.46 22.49
C LEU A 462 8.30 -15.61 22.40
N LYS A 463 8.57 -15.01 21.25
CA LYS A 463 9.74 -14.12 21.08
C LYS A 463 9.55 -12.81 21.84
N ILE A 464 8.38 -12.22 21.85
CA ILE A 464 8.07 -11.02 22.66
C ILE A 464 8.36 -11.29 24.14
N GLU A 465 7.86 -12.41 24.70
CA GLU A 465 8.09 -12.82 26.09
C GLU A 465 9.58 -13.00 26.45
N ARG A 466 10.43 -13.41 25.47
CA ARG A 466 11.87 -13.57 25.69
C ARG A 466 12.66 -12.26 25.57
N LEU A 467 12.12 -11.26 24.88
CA LEU A 467 12.78 -9.99 24.62
C LEU A 467 12.54 -8.95 25.72
N ALA A 468 11.56 -9.20 26.53
CA ALA A 468 11.22 -8.46 27.71
C ALA A 468 12.01 -9.01 28.92
#